data_9efbfc9134100ca37bda3a67563812d9
#
_entry.id   9efbfc9134100ca37bda3a67563812d9
#
_cell.length_a   1.000
_cell.length_b   1.000
_cell.length_c   1.000
_cell.angle_alpha   90.00
_cell.angle_beta   90.00
_cell.angle_gamma   90.00
#
_symmetry.space_group_name_H-M   'P 1'
#
loop_
_entity.id
_entity.type
_entity.pdbx_description
1 polymer ?
#
loop_
_entity_poly.entity_id
_entity_poly.type
_entity_poly.pdbx_seq_one_letter_code
_entity_poly.pdbx_strand_id
1 'polypeptide(L)'
;MIRENIDNFKGEVTDLIFTGHSLGGALSALCYYLYQNDTYEPDEKITNSVRCVSYGSPRFVIKGGEDYYNEVCPNLIRVWNEMDIITYIPLYRGISNINIISGFIHVGKSLCLDSPLSRNDINQLVVDIIREEKPMLRGI
;
A
#
# COMPACT_ATOMS: atom_id res chain seq x y z
N MET A 1 -15.16 -9.80 -8.85
CA MET A 1 -15.63 -8.39 -8.80
C MET A 1 -14.62 -7.38 -9.33
N ILE A 2 -13.40 -7.22 -8.79
CA ILE A 2 -12.40 -6.27 -9.39
C ILE A 2 -12.05 -6.71 -10.82
N ARG A 3 -11.64 -7.95 -11.01
CA ARG A 3 -11.33 -8.53 -12.33
C ARG A 3 -12.51 -8.44 -13.29
N GLU A 4 -13.69 -8.80 -12.85
CA GLU A 4 -14.90 -8.71 -13.66
C GLU A 4 -15.15 -7.28 -14.19
N ASN A 5 -14.88 -6.25 -13.36
CA ASN A 5 -14.98 -4.87 -13.79
C ASN A 5 -13.90 -4.50 -14.82
N ILE A 6 -12.67 -5.00 -14.64
CA ILE A 6 -11.58 -4.82 -15.62
C ILE A 6 -11.96 -5.53 -16.93
N ASP A 7 -12.49 -6.76 -16.85
CA ASP A 7 -12.91 -7.54 -18.01
C ASP A 7 -14.04 -6.89 -18.79
N ASN A 8 -14.99 -6.30 -18.09
CA ASN A 8 -16.13 -5.61 -18.70
C ASN A 8 -15.79 -4.19 -19.20
N PHE A 9 -14.64 -3.63 -18.83
CA PHE A 9 -14.20 -2.32 -19.31
C PHE A 9 -13.78 -2.41 -20.77
N LYS A 10 -14.36 -1.55 -21.61
CA LYS A 10 -14.11 -1.57 -23.08
C LYS A 10 -12.88 -0.79 -23.51
N GLY A 11 -12.25 -0.06 -22.58
CA GLY A 11 -11.03 0.70 -22.83
C GLY A 11 -9.77 -0.07 -22.47
N GLU A 12 -8.61 0.54 -22.72
CA GLU A 12 -7.32 0.06 -22.24
C GLU A 12 -7.15 0.40 -20.76
N VAL A 13 -6.70 -0.56 -19.96
CA VAL A 13 -6.33 -0.35 -18.54
C VAL A 13 -4.82 -0.40 -18.45
N THR A 14 -4.19 0.75 -18.23
CA THR A 14 -2.73 0.82 -18.08
C THR A 14 -2.28 0.53 -16.66
N ASP A 15 -3.01 1.07 -15.68
CA ASP A 15 -2.65 0.97 -14.26
C ASP A 15 -3.86 0.63 -13.39
N LEU A 16 -3.63 -0.21 -12.39
CA LEU A 16 -4.58 -0.48 -11.32
C LEU A 16 -4.03 0.06 -10.01
N ILE A 17 -4.71 1.05 -9.43
CA ILE A 17 -4.27 1.70 -8.20
C ILE A 17 -5.30 1.45 -7.09
N PHE A 18 -4.85 0.76 -6.04
CA PHE A 18 -5.60 0.65 -4.78
C PHE A 18 -5.26 1.86 -3.91
N THR A 19 -6.24 2.56 -3.38
CA THR A 19 -5.98 3.73 -2.54
C THR A 19 -7.06 3.93 -1.49
N GLY A 20 -6.69 4.55 -0.38
CA GLY A 20 -7.61 4.86 0.70
C GLY A 20 -6.96 5.64 1.83
N HIS A 21 -7.80 6.28 2.65
CA HIS A 21 -7.39 7.06 3.81
C HIS A 21 -7.88 6.39 5.10
N SER A 22 -7.11 6.49 6.18
CA SER A 22 -7.44 5.94 7.50
C SER A 22 -7.75 4.43 7.41
N LEU A 23 -8.86 3.95 7.94
CA LEU A 23 -9.29 2.55 7.79
C LEU A 23 -9.36 2.12 6.32
N GLY A 24 -9.81 3.01 5.42
CA GLY A 24 -9.82 2.75 3.98
C GLY A 24 -8.42 2.52 3.40
N GLY A 25 -7.38 3.11 3.99
CA GLY A 25 -5.98 2.85 3.66
C GLY A 25 -5.56 1.41 3.97
N ALA A 26 -5.92 0.89 5.15
CA ALA A 26 -5.69 -0.50 5.51
C ALA A 26 -6.50 -1.46 4.62
N LEU A 27 -7.76 -1.14 4.36
CA LEU A 27 -8.63 -1.95 3.48
C LEU A 27 -8.10 -1.98 2.05
N SER A 28 -7.63 -0.86 1.51
CA SER A 28 -7.03 -0.81 0.16
C SER A 28 -5.77 -1.67 0.05
N ALA A 29 -4.93 -1.66 1.09
CA ALA A 29 -3.74 -2.51 1.15
C ALA A 29 -4.10 -4.00 1.26
N LEU A 30 -5.13 -4.36 2.03
CA LEU A 30 -5.64 -5.74 2.07
C LEU A 30 -6.25 -6.17 0.72
N CYS A 31 -7.01 -5.29 0.06
CA CYS A 31 -7.54 -5.57 -1.27
C CYS A 31 -6.42 -5.77 -2.30
N TYR A 32 -5.36 -4.96 -2.22
CA TYR A 32 -4.17 -5.12 -3.05
C TYR A 32 -3.49 -6.47 -2.81
N TYR A 33 -3.30 -6.85 -1.55
CA TYR A 33 -2.75 -8.16 -1.20
C TYR A 33 -3.60 -9.31 -1.76
N LEU A 34 -4.93 -9.28 -1.57
CA LEU A 34 -5.81 -10.31 -2.09
C LEU A 34 -5.75 -10.37 -3.62
N TYR A 35 -5.71 -9.22 -4.27
CA TYR A 35 -5.58 -9.16 -5.73
C TYR A 35 -4.27 -9.79 -6.21
N GLN A 36 -3.14 -9.48 -5.58
CA GLN A 36 -1.83 -10.04 -5.94
C GLN A 36 -1.73 -11.54 -5.61
N ASN A 37 -2.26 -11.94 -4.46
CA ASN A 37 -2.20 -13.33 -3.99
C ASN A 37 -3.13 -14.27 -4.78
N ASP A 38 -4.28 -13.79 -5.24
CA ASP A 38 -5.23 -14.53 -6.09
C ASP A 38 -4.79 -14.62 -7.56
N THR A 39 -3.75 -13.87 -7.93
CA THR A 39 -3.33 -13.77 -9.32
C THR A 39 -2.32 -14.87 -9.64
N TYR A 40 -2.80 -16.04 -10.02
CA TYR A 40 -1.94 -17.08 -10.60
C TYR A 40 -1.34 -16.65 -11.94
N GLU A 41 -1.96 -15.69 -12.62
CA GLU A 41 -1.45 -15.09 -13.86
C GLU A 41 -1.68 -13.58 -13.84
N PRO A 42 -0.70 -12.78 -14.30
CA PRO A 42 -0.89 -11.35 -14.48
C PRO A 42 -2.13 -11.08 -15.33
N ASP A 43 -2.92 -10.09 -14.95
CA ASP A 43 -4.04 -9.66 -15.79
C ASP A 43 -3.49 -8.99 -17.05
N GLU A 44 -3.57 -9.68 -18.18
CA GLU A 44 -3.03 -9.21 -19.48
C GLU A 44 -3.60 -7.85 -19.91
N LYS A 45 -4.75 -7.46 -19.36
CA LYS A 45 -5.37 -6.15 -19.63
C LYS A 45 -4.67 -5.00 -18.90
N ILE A 46 -3.89 -5.28 -17.84
CA ILE A 46 -3.15 -4.25 -17.13
C ILE A 46 -1.74 -4.21 -17.68
N THR A 47 -1.48 -3.24 -18.55
CA THR A 47 -0.25 -3.21 -19.38
C THR A 47 0.95 -2.54 -18.69
N ASN A 48 0.77 -1.83 -17.57
CA ASN A 48 1.84 -1.08 -16.91
C ASN A 48 2.05 -1.49 -15.45
N SER A 49 1.12 -1.17 -14.54
CA SER A 49 1.38 -1.44 -13.12
C SER A 49 0.13 -1.74 -12.27
N VAL A 50 0.36 -2.56 -11.23
CA VAL A 50 -0.56 -2.72 -10.10
C VAL A 50 0.14 -2.23 -8.84
N ARG A 51 -0.47 -1.29 -8.11
CA ARG A 51 0.14 -0.67 -6.92
C ARG A 51 -0.90 -0.25 -5.89
N CYS A 52 -0.43 0.01 -4.67
CA CYS A 52 -1.26 0.56 -3.61
C CYS A 52 -0.61 1.80 -3.00
N VAL A 53 -1.42 2.84 -2.76
CA VAL A 53 -1.02 4.04 -2.01
C VAL A 53 -2.01 4.25 -0.89
N SER A 54 -1.58 4.07 0.36
CA SER A 54 -2.41 4.27 1.54
C SER A 54 -2.02 5.55 2.29
N TYR A 55 -3.00 6.27 2.81
CA TYR A 55 -2.81 7.53 3.52
C TYR A 55 -3.31 7.41 4.96
N GLY A 56 -2.45 7.73 5.95
CA GLY A 56 -2.81 7.69 7.37
C GLY A 56 -3.39 6.35 7.82
N SER A 57 -2.93 5.25 7.23
CA SER A 57 -3.44 3.91 7.49
C SER A 57 -3.04 3.41 8.87
N PRO A 58 -3.95 2.77 9.65
CA PRO A 58 -3.57 2.03 10.83
C PRO A 58 -2.72 0.80 10.48
N ARG A 59 -2.12 0.19 11.48
CA ARG A 59 -1.41 -1.09 11.35
C ARG A 59 -2.39 -2.22 11.11
N PHE A 60 -2.09 -3.13 10.19
CA PHE A 60 -3.04 -4.20 9.84
C PHE A 60 -2.39 -5.58 9.62
N VAL A 61 -1.06 -5.66 9.55
CA VAL A 61 -0.34 -6.93 9.41
C VAL A 61 0.16 -7.39 10.77
N ILE A 62 -0.02 -8.67 11.09
CA ILE A 62 0.50 -9.28 12.32
C ILE A 62 2.03 -9.37 12.22
N LYS A 63 2.71 -9.04 13.31
CA LYS A 63 4.17 -9.14 13.40
C LYS A 63 4.65 -10.55 13.00
N GLY A 64 5.65 -10.59 12.13
CA GLY A 64 6.18 -11.82 11.53
C GLY A 64 5.58 -12.14 10.16
N GLY A 65 4.57 -11.39 9.70
CA GLY A 65 4.00 -11.49 8.35
C GLY A 65 4.53 -10.44 7.37
N GLU A 66 5.43 -9.54 7.84
CA GLU A 66 5.91 -8.40 7.06
C GLU A 66 6.67 -8.78 5.81
N ASP A 67 7.59 -9.72 5.92
CA ASP A 67 8.44 -10.15 4.80
C ASP A 67 7.59 -10.77 3.70
N TYR A 68 6.70 -11.68 4.08
CA TYR A 68 5.78 -12.31 3.14
C TYR A 68 4.85 -11.29 2.47
N TYR A 69 4.29 -10.34 3.26
CA TYR A 69 3.43 -9.31 2.70
C TYR A 69 4.19 -8.43 1.70
N ASN A 70 5.40 -7.99 2.05
CA ASN A 70 6.23 -7.14 1.18
C ASN A 70 6.70 -7.86 -0.09
N GLU A 71 6.90 -9.18 -0.03
CA GLU A 71 7.20 -10.01 -1.19
C GLU A 71 6.01 -10.06 -2.16
N VAL A 72 4.79 -10.29 -1.65
CA VAL A 72 3.57 -10.34 -2.46
C VAL A 72 3.15 -8.95 -2.96
N CYS A 73 3.40 -7.91 -2.16
CA CYS A 73 2.94 -6.54 -2.39
C CYS A 73 4.10 -5.53 -2.48
N PRO A 74 5.03 -5.66 -3.43
CA PRO A 74 6.25 -4.85 -3.49
C PRO A 74 6.00 -3.36 -3.77
N ASN A 75 4.84 -3.03 -4.37
CA ASN A 75 4.46 -1.69 -4.78
C ASN A 75 3.42 -1.04 -3.84
N LEU A 76 3.50 -1.34 -2.53
CA LEU A 76 2.74 -0.64 -1.50
C LEU A 76 3.54 0.56 -1.00
N ILE A 77 2.96 1.76 -1.14
CA ILE A 77 3.47 3.02 -0.57
C ILE A 77 2.53 3.46 0.55
N ARG A 78 3.08 3.70 1.72
CA ARG A 78 2.36 4.18 2.88
C ARG A 78 2.75 5.62 3.18
N VAL A 79 1.84 6.54 2.94
CA VAL A 79 1.98 7.98 3.26
C VAL A 79 1.37 8.24 4.63
N TRP A 80 2.10 8.88 5.52
CA TRP A 80 1.64 9.15 6.89
C TRP A 80 2.26 10.43 7.47
N ASN A 81 1.70 10.92 8.56
CA ASN A 81 2.21 12.08 9.29
C ASN A 81 2.49 11.67 10.74
N GLU A 82 3.60 12.15 11.32
CA GLU A 82 3.98 11.84 12.70
C GLU A 82 2.92 12.20 13.74
N MET A 83 2.15 13.25 13.50
CA MET A 83 1.08 13.70 14.40
C MET A 83 -0.24 12.93 14.23
N ASP A 84 -0.32 12.02 13.25
CA ASP A 84 -1.52 11.22 13.02
C ASP A 84 -1.54 9.98 13.91
N ILE A 85 -2.31 10.07 15.02
CA ILE A 85 -2.44 8.98 16.00
C ILE A 85 -3.03 7.70 15.40
N ILE A 86 -3.78 7.78 14.30
CA ILE A 86 -4.38 6.61 13.64
C ILE A 86 -3.29 5.67 13.12
N THR A 87 -2.16 6.20 12.68
CA THR A 87 -1.05 5.41 12.19
C THR A 87 -0.38 4.56 13.27
N TYR A 88 -0.60 4.86 14.53
CA TYR A 88 -0.04 4.13 15.67
C TYR A 88 -0.97 3.05 16.23
N ILE A 89 -2.23 2.99 15.77
CA ILE A 89 -3.18 1.96 16.23
C ILE A 89 -3.23 0.77 15.28
N PRO A 90 -3.60 -0.43 15.77
CA PRO A 90 -3.70 -0.75 17.20
C PRO A 90 -2.36 -0.62 17.89
N LEU A 91 -2.39 -0.10 19.13
CA LEU A 91 -1.19 0.05 19.94
C LEU A 91 -0.58 -1.33 20.21
N TYR A 92 0.74 -1.43 20.07
CA TYR A 92 1.50 -2.57 20.56
C TYR A 92 1.49 -2.55 22.10
N ARG A 93 0.44 -3.08 22.71
CA ARG A 93 0.42 -3.34 24.16
C ARG A 93 0.69 -4.81 24.38
N GLY A 94 1.89 -5.12 24.83
CA GLY A 94 2.12 -6.32 25.61
C GLY A 94 1.26 -6.23 26.87
N ILE A 95 0.12 -6.91 26.90
CA ILE A 95 -0.59 -7.15 28.16
C ILE A 95 0.24 -8.20 28.89
N SER A 96 0.85 -7.82 29.98
CA SER A 96 1.90 -8.53 30.71
C SER A 96 1.50 -9.87 31.36
N ASN A 97 0.32 -10.41 31.08
CA ASN A 97 -0.15 -11.68 31.66
C ASN A 97 -0.75 -12.68 30.65
N ILE A 98 -0.74 -12.37 29.38
CA ILE A 98 -1.12 -13.32 28.35
C ILE A 98 -0.02 -13.23 27.27
N ASN A 99 0.69 -14.34 27.02
CA ASN A 99 1.74 -14.48 26.00
C ASN A 99 1.21 -14.34 24.56
N ILE A 100 0.27 -13.45 24.31
CA ILE A 100 -0.20 -13.08 22.98
C ILE A 100 0.58 -11.85 22.58
N ILE A 101 1.78 -12.04 22.06
CA ILE A 101 2.56 -11.04 21.35
C ILE A 101 1.95 -10.88 19.95
N SER A 102 0.72 -10.45 19.86
CA SER A 102 0.08 -10.09 18.61
C SER A 102 0.15 -8.58 18.40
N GLY A 103 1.36 -8.10 18.10
CA GLY A 103 1.50 -6.72 17.64
C GLY A 103 1.14 -6.63 16.17
N PHE A 104 0.33 -5.64 15.81
CA PHE A 104 0.19 -5.26 14.41
C PHE A 104 1.31 -4.31 14.03
N ILE A 105 1.79 -4.43 12.80
CA ILE A 105 2.88 -3.64 12.26
C ILE A 105 2.47 -3.01 10.93
N HIS A 106 3.28 -2.07 10.50
CA HIS A 106 3.20 -1.50 9.17
C HIS A 106 4.04 -2.31 8.17
N VAL A 107 3.58 -2.30 6.91
CA VAL A 107 4.25 -2.90 5.76
C VAL A 107 4.31 -1.91 4.60
N GLY A 108 5.10 -2.21 3.59
CA GLY A 108 5.31 -1.37 2.42
C GLY A 108 6.34 -0.26 2.64
N LYS A 109 6.63 0.45 1.55
CA LYS A 109 7.54 1.60 1.58
C LYS A 109 6.90 2.75 2.35
N SER A 110 7.63 3.33 3.30
CA SER A 110 7.13 4.39 4.18
C SER A 110 7.53 5.76 3.68
N LEU A 111 6.56 6.65 3.54
CA LEU A 111 6.75 8.06 3.27
C LEU A 111 6.13 8.87 4.42
N CYS A 112 6.97 9.42 5.29
CA CYS A 112 6.55 10.29 6.37
C CYS A 112 6.47 11.74 5.88
N LEU A 113 5.38 12.39 6.17
CA LEU A 113 5.19 13.83 5.94
C LEU A 113 5.59 14.58 7.22
N ASP A 114 6.89 14.66 7.48
CA ASP A 114 7.43 15.40 8.61
C ASP A 114 7.52 16.87 8.26
N SER A 115 6.89 17.72 9.04
CA SER A 115 7.04 19.17 8.93
C SER A 115 6.31 19.84 7.75
N PRO A 116 6.19 21.17 7.74
CA PRO A 116 5.35 21.90 6.80
C PRO A 116 5.91 21.90 5.38
N LEU A 117 5.85 20.77 4.74
CA LEU A 117 6.02 20.72 3.30
C LEU A 117 4.93 21.57 2.66
N SER A 118 5.30 22.48 1.78
CA SER A 118 4.31 23.20 1.01
C SER A 118 3.52 22.23 0.13
N ARG A 119 2.33 22.64 -0.29
CA ARG A 119 1.51 21.85 -1.22
C ARG A 119 2.28 21.46 -2.49
N ASN A 120 3.19 22.34 -2.93
CA ASN A 120 4.03 22.10 -4.09
C ASN A 120 5.09 21.02 -3.82
N ASP A 121 5.69 21.01 -2.63
CA ASP A 121 6.68 19.99 -2.24
C ASP A 121 6.05 18.62 -2.16
N ILE A 122 4.83 18.51 -1.62
CA ILE A 122 4.06 17.25 -1.58
C ILE A 122 3.75 16.76 -3.00
N ASN A 123 3.26 17.64 -3.86
CA ASN A 123 2.95 17.27 -5.25
C ASN A 123 4.22 16.85 -5.99
N GLN A 124 5.34 17.54 -5.81
CA GLN A 124 6.61 17.16 -6.42
C GLN A 124 7.10 15.81 -5.92
N LEU A 125 7.04 15.56 -4.61
CA LEU A 125 7.43 14.31 -3.99
C LEU A 125 6.60 13.13 -4.51
N VAL A 126 5.29 13.29 -4.64
CA VAL A 126 4.41 12.26 -5.23
C VAL A 126 4.77 12.00 -6.68
N VAL A 127 5.05 13.05 -7.46
CA VAL A 127 5.48 12.93 -8.87
C VAL A 127 6.82 12.21 -8.97
N ASP A 128 7.76 12.48 -8.08
CA ASP A 128 9.09 11.88 -8.10
C ASP A 128 9.03 10.40 -7.73
N ILE A 129 8.23 10.01 -6.72
CA ILE A 129 7.97 8.61 -6.39
C ILE A 129 7.36 7.85 -7.58
N ILE A 130 6.40 8.47 -8.28
CA ILE A 130 5.79 7.86 -9.46
C ILE A 130 6.79 7.73 -10.62
N ARG A 131 7.75 8.65 -10.75
CA ARG A 131 8.77 8.67 -11.81
C ARG A 131 9.92 7.70 -11.54
N GLU A 132 10.37 7.57 -10.30
CA GLU A 132 11.44 6.63 -9.92
C GLU A 132 11.06 5.17 -10.18
N GLU A 133 9.78 4.83 -10.13
CA GLU A 133 9.31 3.49 -10.51
C GLU A 133 9.33 3.23 -12.03
N LYS A 134 9.44 4.26 -12.87
CA LYS A 134 9.51 4.11 -14.34
C LYS A 134 10.84 3.57 -14.92
N PRO A 135 12.02 3.77 -14.32
CA PRO A 135 13.27 3.31 -14.93
C PRO A 135 13.48 1.80 -14.90
N MET A 136 12.81 1.05 -14.02
CA MET A 136 13.03 -0.41 -13.91
C MET A 136 12.33 -1.24 -14.99
N LEU A 137 11.45 -0.65 -15.79
CA LEU A 137 10.75 -1.36 -16.88
C LEU A 137 11.32 -1.10 -18.29
N ARG A 138 12.45 -0.39 -18.41
CA ARG A 138 13.12 -0.13 -19.71
C ARG A 138 14.33 -1.01 -19.99
N GLY A 139 14.41 -2.16 -19.38
CA GLY A 139 15.58 -3.06 -19.52
C GLY A 139 15.19 -4.54 -19.51
N ILE A 140 14.27 -4.96 -20.35
CA ILE A 140 14.16 -6.35 -20.83
C ILE A 140 13.76 -6.29 -22.30
#